data_210c6b1b6a055871749d204bedd094a8
#
_entry.id   210c6b1b6a055871749d204bedd094a8
#
_cell.length_a   1.000
_cell.length_b   1.000
_cell.length_c   1.000
_cell.angle_alpha   90.00
_cell.angle_beta   90.00
_cell.angle_gamma   90.00
#
_symmetry.space_group_name_H-M   'P 1'
#
loop_
_entity.id
_entity.type
_entity.pdbx_description
1 polymer ?
#
loop_
_entity_poly.entity_id
_entity_poly.type
_entity_poly.pdbx_seq_one_letter_code
_entity_poly.pdbx_strand_id
1 'polypeptide(L)'
;VVETAADGSFTLPGHAGERFIFITTPSGYKTYNRHYHKIEDKQASYDFGLMPYDGGLGKDGSHKYIHIADTEIFNTKNHDEWVNNVRDYAANEHAAFIIHTGDICYEKGLKEHIKLMNTENMDCPVFYCIGNHDLVKGKYGEELFENIYGPVYYSFDAGRVHYIVTPMAGGDHAPGYTREDVYLWLKNDLAHVKPGTPIMVFNHDLLTYDDAFVFKGDNGGSINLNEHNLKAWVYGHWHINYMKKQGDVYS
;
A
#
# COMPACT_ATOMS: atom_id res chain seq x y z
N VAL A 1 -11.96 -3.44 -11.07
CA VAL A 1 -12.17 -4.18 -9.82
C VAL A 1 -13.41 -5.06 -9.97
N VAL A 2 -13.40 -6.26 -9.42
CA VAL A 2 -14.54 -7.18 -9.36
C VAL A 2 -14.56 -7.88 -7.99
N GLU A 3 -15.73 -8.33 -7.57
CA GLU A 3 -15.86 -9.20 -6.40
C GLU A 3 -15.69 -10.66 -6.81
N THR A 4 -15.06 -11.47 -5.94
CA THR A 4 -14.99 -12.92 -6.13
C THR A 4 -16.37 -13.55 -5.91
N ALA A 5 -16.67 -14.59 -6.66
CA ALA A 5 -17.86 -15.42 -6.43
C ALA A 5 -17.73 -16.20 -5.10
N ALA A 6 -18.82 -16.85 -4.69
CA ALA A 6 -18.87 -17.61 -3.44
C ALA A 6 -17.86 -18.79 -3.37
N ASP A 7 -17.44 -19.30 -4.51
CA ASP A 7 -16.40 -20.33 -4.65
C ASP A 7 -14.97 -19.76 -4.75
N GLY A 8 -14.83 -18.45 -4.65
CA GLY A 8 -13.56 -17.72 -4.78
C GLY A 8 -13.13 -17.43 -6.21
N SER A 9 -13.90 -17.86 -7.23
CA SER A 9 -13.57 -17.56 -8.62
C SER A 9 -13.81 -16.10 -8.97
N PHE A 10 -13.08 -15.59 -9.98
CA PHE A 10 -13.24 -14.25 -10.52
C PHE A 10 -12.91 -14.21 -12.01
N THR A 11 -13.40 -13.21 -12.69
CA THR A 11 -13.04 -12.90 -14.08
C THR A 11 -12.84 -11.41 -14.22
N LEU A 12 -11.67 -11.00 -14.69
CA LEU A 12 -11.34 -9.61 -14.99
C LEU A 12 -11.19 -9.43 -16.50
N PRO A 13 -11.78 -8.40 -17.11
CA PRO A 13 -11.42 -7.99 -18.46
C PRO A 13 -9.97 -7.49 -18.44
N GLY A 14 -9.14 -7.98 -19.33
CA GLY A 14 -7.78 -7.47 -19.50
C GLY A 14 -7.77 -6.20 -20.36
N HIS A 15 -6.94 -5.24 -19.98
CA HIS A 15 -6.71 -4.02 -20.75
C HIS A 15 -5.23 -3.90 -21.12
N ALA A 16 -4.96 -3.29 -22.27
CA ALA A 16 -3.58 -3.07 -22.70
C ALA A 16 -2.84 -2.14 -21.71
N GLY A 17 -1.64 -2.54 -21.32
CA GLY A 17 -0.80 -1.76 -20.41
C GLY A 17 -0.93 -2.14 -18.93
N GLU A 18 -1.88 -3.00 -18.55
CA GLU A 18 -1.95 -3.54 -17.20
C GLU A 18 -0.74 -4.44 -16.92
N ARG A 19 -0.10 -4.22 -15.78
CA ARG A 19 1.12 -4.95 -15.39
C ARG A 19 0.88 -5.96 -14.28
N PHE A 20 -0.17 -5.77 -13.50
CA PHE A 20 -0.47 -6.59 -12.32
C PHE A 20 -1.94 -6.98 -12.26
N ILE A 21 -2.16 -8.16 -11.68
CA ILE A 21 -3.42 -8.55 -11.09
C ILE A 21 -3.19 -8.71 -9.58
N PHE A 22 -4.06 -8.15 -8.76
CA PHE A 22 -3.93 -8.20 -7.31
C PHE A 22 -5.28 -8.30 -6.60
N ILE A 23 -5.25 -8.74 -5.37
CA ILE A 23 -6.43 -8.85 -4.52
C ILE A 23 -6.39 -7.81 -3.40
N THR A 24 -7.55 -7.28 -3.02
CA THR A 24 -7.75 -6.65 -1.74
C THR A 24 -7.74 -7.76 -0.69
N THR A 25 -6.65 -7.84 0.10
CA THR A 25 -6.53 -8.87 1.15
C THR A 25 -7.60 -8.63 2.21
N PRO A 26 -8.51 -9.59 2.45
CA PRO A 26 -9.60 -9.37 3.39
C PRO A 26 -9.12 -9.44 4.84
N SER A 27 -9.81 -8.71 5.73
CA SER A 27 -9.56 -8.77 7.17
C SER A 27 -9.65 -10.20 7.71
N GLY A 28 -8.73 -10.55 8.61
CA GLY A 28 -8.62 -11.90 9.18
C GLY A 28 -7.83 -12.89 8.32
N TYR A 29 -7.20 -12.40 7.25
CA TYR A 29 -6.35 -13.22 6.38
C TYR A 29 -5.03 -12.52 6.08
N LYS A 30 -4.03 -13.32 5.75
CA LYS A 30 -2.80 -12.88 5.08
C LYS A 30 -2.59 -13.71 3.82
N THR A 31 -1.89 -13.15 2.85
CA THR A 31 -1.53 -13.89 1.64
C THR A 31 -0.44 -14.91 1.94
N TYR A 32 -0.54 -16.09 1.32
CA TYR A 32 0.47 -17.14 1.45
C TYR A 32 1.84 -16.67 0.90
N ASN A 33 1.83 -16.05 -0.28
CA ASN A 33 3.01 -15.50 -0.92
C ASN A 33 2.88 -13.97 -1.06
N ARG A 34 2.14 -13.55 -2.10
CA ARG A 34 1.95 -12.15 -2.45
C ARG A 34 0.47 -11.88 -2.72
N HIS A 35 0.04 -10.65 -2.50
CA HIS A 35 -1.30 -10.20 -2.85
C HIS A 35 -1.45 -9.86 -4.34
N TYR A 36 -0.40 -10.07 -5.14
CA TYR A 36 -0.35 -9.73 -6.56
C TYR A 36 0.40 -10.77 -7.39
N HIS A 37 0.09 -10.79 -8.69
CA HIS A 37 0.88 -11.43 -9.75
C HIS A 37 1.20 -10.41 -10.84
N LYS A 38 2.35 -10.56 -11.48
CA LYS A 38 2.60 -9.89 -12.76
C LYS A 38 1.78 -10.56 -13.85
N ILE A 39 1.20 -9.73 -14.73
CA ILE A 39 0.48 -10.25 -15.89
C ILE A 39 1.51 -10.72 -16.92
N GLU A 40 1.39 -11.97 -17.36
CA GLU A 40 2.24 -12.59 -18.37
C GLU A 40 1.41 -12.92 -19.62
N ASP A 41 1.97 -12.66 -20.81
CA ASP A 41 1.28 -12.74 -22.11
C ASP A 41 0.58 -14.08 -22.40
N LYS A 42 0.98 -15.15 -21.74
CA LYS A 42 0.45 -16.51 -21.99
C LYS A 42 -0.29 -17.10 -20.78
N GLN A 43 -0.38 -16.39 -19.68
CA GLN A 43 -1.04 -16.88 -18.48
C GLN A 43 -2.51 -16.42 -18.47
N ALA A 44 -3.42 -17.40 -18.50
CA ALA A 44 -4.86 -17.14 -18.56
C ALA A 44 -5.54 -17.22 -17.18
N SER A 45 -4.86 -17.73 -16.16
CA SER A 45 -5.40 -17.85 -14.80
C SER A 45 -4.36 -17.51 -13.74
N TYR A 46 -4.85 -16.93 -12.63
CA TYR A 46 -4.05 -16.53 -11.49
C TYR A 46 -4.76 -16.97 -10.21
N ASP A 47 -4.04 -17.63 -9.32
CA ASP A 47 -4.55 -18.12 -8.06
C ASP A 47 -3.89 -17.35 -6.90
N PHE A 48 -4.69 -16.96 -5.91
CA PHE A 48 -4.24 -16.30 -4.71
C PHE A 48 -4.48 -17.18 -3.49
N GLY A 49 -3.40 -17.51 -2.78
CA GLY A 49 -3.48 -18.27 -1.53
C GLY A 49 -3.72 -17.34 -0.35
N LEU A 50 -4.78 -17.57 0.41
CA LEU A 50 -5.08 -16.87 1.66
C LEU A 50 -4.98 -17.83 2.84
N MET A 51 -4.37 -17.36 3.94
CA MET A 51 -4.29 -18.07 5.21
C MET A 51 -5.00 -17.28 6.29
N PRO A 52 -5.77 -17.91 7.19
CA PRO A 52 -6.30 -17.23 8.37
C PRO A 52 -5.18 -16.54 9.16
N TYR A 53 -5.43 -15.31 9.54
CA TYR A 53 -4.51 -14.48 10.32
C TYR A 53 -5.32 -13.50 11.18
N ASP A 54 -5.30 -13.68 12.48
CA ASP A 54 -6.03 -12.79 13.40
C ASP A 54 -5.26 -11.52 13.74
N GLY A 55 -3.93 -11.52 13.55
CA GLY A 55 -3.07 -10.35 13.53
C GLY A 55 -3.32 -9.34 14.64
N GLY A 56 -3.58 -9.77 15.86
CA GLY A 56 -3.92 -8.87 16.95
C GLY A 56 -5.25 -8.13 16.79
N LEU A 57 -6.15 -8.63 15.94
CA LEU A 57 -7.49 -8.05 15.77
C LEU A 57 -8.34 -8.27 17.02
N GLY A 58 -8.82 -7.19 17.62
CA GLY A 58 -9.83 -7.25 18.68
C GLY A 58 -11.17 -7.74 18.17
N LYS A 59 -12.01 -8.26 19.07
CA LYS A 59 -13.39 -8.72 18.73
C LYS A 59 -14.26 -7.60 18.14
N ASP A 60 -13.94 -6.37 18.45
CA ASP A 60 -14.59 -5.16 17.90
C ASP A 60 -13.93 -4.67 16.60
N GLY A 61 -12.91 -5.40 16.10
CA GLY A 61 -12.13 -5.02 14.93
C GLY A 61 -11.07 -3.96 15.18
N SER A 62 -10.85 -3.55 16.45
CA SER A 62 -9.72 -2.70 16.81
C SER A 62 -8.39 -3.41 16.57
N HIS A 63 -7.36 -2.69 16.19
CA HIS A 63 -6.04 -3.25 15.95
C HIS A 63 -4.96 -2.16 15.99
N LYS A 64 -3.72 -2.59 16.04
CA LYS A 64 -2.53 -1.75 15.94
C LYS A 64 -1.80 -2.06 14.65
N TYR A 65 -1.11 -1.09 14.09
CA TYR A 65 -0.15 -1.30 13.01
C TYR A 65 1.13 -0.50 13.28
N ILE A 66 2.21 -0.90 12.65
CA ILE A 66 3.48 -0.19 12.71
C ILE A 66 3.64 0.62 11.43
N HIS A 67 3.87 1.91 11.57
CA HIS A 67 4.17 2.81 10.47
C HIS A 67 5.66 3.16 10.47
N ILE A 68 6.28 3.04 9.30
CA ILE A 68 7.68 3.34 9.03
C ILE A 68 7.74 4.19 7.76
N ALA A 69 8.63 5.16 7.72
CA ALA A 69 8.88 5.99 6.55
C ALA A 69 10.35 6.41 6.49
N ASP A 70 10.81 6.83 5.33
CA ASP A 70 12.06 7.56 5.14
C ASP A 70 13.26 6.85 5.76
N THR A 71 13.40 5.54 5.50
CA THR A 71 14.49 4.74 6.06
C THR A 71 15.83 4.97 5.36
N GLU A 72 15.80 5.49 4.15
CA GLU A 72 16.95 5.96 3.37
C GLU A 72 18.18 5.05 3.49
N ILE A 73 18.05 3.80 3.08
CA ILE A 73 19.05 2.75 3.27
C ILE A 73 20.22 2.95 2.31
N PHE A 74 21.12 3.86 2.63
CA PHE A 74 22.35 4.11 1.84
C PHE A 74 23.44 3.08 2.10
N ASN A 75 23.48 2.50 3.29
CA ASN A 75 24.34 1.39 3.63
C ASN A 75 23.60 0.39 4.50
N THR A 76 24.08 -0.84 4.51
CA THR A 76 23.42 -1.96 5.22
C THR A 76 23.98 -2.20 6.62
N LYS A 77 24.87 -1.34 7.11
CA LYS A 77 25.42 -1.48 8.46
C LYS A 77 24.30 -1.28 9.49
N ASN A 78 24.15 -2.25 10.37
CA ASN A 78 23.09 -2.32 11.40
C ASN A 78 21.64 -2.36 10.84
N HIS A 79 21.47 -2.59 9.55
CA HIS A 79 20.14 -2.68 8.95
C HIS A 79 19.38 -3.92 9.48
N ASP A 80 20.05 -5.03 9.60
CA ASP A 80 19.52 -6.26 10.20
C ASP A 80 19.11 -6.09 11.66
N GLU A 81 19.93 -5.43 12.46
CA GLU A 81 19.62 -5.12 13.86
C GLU A 81 18.36 -4.26 13.98
N TRP A 82 18.28 -3.21 13.18
CA TRP A 82 17.12 -2.32 13.15
C TRP A 82 15.85 -3.06 12.73
N VAL A 83 15.89 -3.87 11.65
CA VAL A 83 14.73 -4.64 11.20
C VAL A 83 14.29 -5.67 12.24
N ASN A 84 15.24 -6.33 12.93
CA ASN A 84 14.92 -7.24 14.03
C ASN A 84 14.22 -6.52 15.18
N ASN A 85 14.66 -5.31 15.54
CA ASN A 85 13.97 -4.51 16.56
C ASN A 85 12.54 -4.16 16.16
N VAL A 86 12.28 -3.82 14.89
CA VAL A 86 10.92 -3.59 14.39
C VAL A 86 10.07 -4.85 14.46
N ARG A 87 10.64 -6.02 14.07
CA ARG A 87 9.95 -7.31 14.18
C ARG A 87 9.55 -7.62 15.60
N ASP A 88 10.49 -7.52 16.53
CA ASP A 88 10.26 -7.83 17.94
C ASP A 88 9.23 -6.86 18.55
N TYR A 89 9.26 -5.59 18.15
CA TYR A 89 8.27 -4.60 18.57
C TYR A 89 6.87 -4.94 17.99
N ALA A 90 6.78 -5.27 16.69
CA ALA A 90 5.53 -5.65 16.07
C ALA A 90 4.91 -6.90 16.75
N ALA A 91 5.72 -7.89 17.07
CA ALA A 91 5.29 -9.08 17.79
C ALA A 91 4.80 -8.76 19.21
N ASN A 92 5.54 -7.95 19.98
CA ASN A 92 5.17 -7.56 21.33
C ASN A 92 3.87 -6.73 21.38
N GLU A 93 3.66 -5.87 20.40
CA GLU A 93 2.45 -5.05 20.28
C GLU A 93 1.27 -5.79 19.62
N HIS A 94 1.49 -7.01 19.13
CA HIS A 94 0.51 -7.76 18.34
C HIS A 94 0.00 -6.93 17.15
N ALA A 95 0.91 -6.40 16.35
CA ALA A 95 0.56 -5.57 15.21
C ALA A 95 -0.16 -6.38 14.13
N ALA A 96 -1.24 -5.84 13.59
CA ALA A 96 -1.98 -6.45 12.49
C ALA A 96 -1.19 -6.42 11.18
N PHE A 97 -0.35 -5.41 10.99
CA PHE A 97 0.54 -5.27 9.85
C PHE A 97 1.62 -4.21 10.11
N ILE A 98 2.62 -4.21 9.25
CA ILE A 98 3.62 -3.14 9.13
C ILE A 98 3.39 -2.46 7.78
N ILE A 99 3.46 -1.14 7.73
CA ILE A 99 3.42 -0.34 6.50
C ILE A 99 4.65 0.57 6.42
N HIS A 100 5.35 0.52 5.31
CA HIS A 100 6.42 1.44 4.97
C HIS A 100 5.91 2.44 3.93
N THR A 101 5.84 3.71 4.27
CA THR A 101 5.27 4.73 3.39
C THR A 101 6.29 5.40 2.47
N GLY A 102 7.33 4.68 2.07
CA GLY A 102 8.24 5.11 1.00
C GLY A 102 9.56 5.70 1.47
N ASP A 103 10.40 6.02 0.49
CA ASP A 103 11.78 6.45 0.64
C ASP A 103 12.64 5.42 1.39
N ILE A 104 12.61 4.19 0.87
CA ILE A 104 13.57 3.15 1.21
C ILE A 104 14.97 3.52 0.68
N CYS A 105 14.97 4.22 -0.48
CA CYS A 105 16.11 4.82 -1.18
C CYS A 105 17.21 3.84 -1.50
N TYR A 106 17.59 4.03 -2.55
CA TYR A 106 17.54 4.04 -3.98
C TYR A 106 17.54 2.59 -4.48
N GLU A 107 18.13 2.31 -5.64
CA GLU A 107 18.23 0.94 -6.16
C GLU A 107 18.82 -0.07 -5.16
N LYS A 108 19.88 0.32 -4.43
CA LYS A 108 20.54 -0.53 -3.43
C LYS A 108 19.62 -0.78 -2.23
N GLY A 109 19.03 0.28 -1.67
CA GLY A 109 18.14 0.17 -0.51
C GLY A 109 16.94 -0.71 -0.81
N LEU A 110 16.28 -0.51 -1.95
CA LEU A 110 15.17 -1.35 -2.41
C LEU A 110 15.54 -2.83 -2.44
N LYS A 111 16.69 -3.18 -3.02
CA LYS A 111 17.15 -4.57 -3.14
C LYS A 111 17.56 -5.22 -1.82
N GLU A 112 18.09 -4.44 -0.89
CA GLU A 112 18.55 -4.96 0.41
C GLU A 112 17.43 -5.01 1.44
N HIS A 113 16.56 -4.02 1.46
CA HIS A 113 15.49 -3.93 2.46
C HIS A 113 14.52 -5.12 2.39
N ILE A 114 14.09 -5.49 1.18
CA ILE A 114 13.14 -6.59 0.99
C ILE A 114 13.66 -7.95 1.47
N LYS A 115 14.98 -8.14 1.51
CA LYS A 115 15.58 -9.39 2.00
C LYS A 115 15.32 -9.60 3.49
N LEU A 116 15.15 -8.52 4.23
CA LEU A 116 14.97 -8.55 5.68
C LEU A 116 13.53 -8.23 6.07
N MET A 117 12.96 -7.12 5.57
CA MET A 117 11.61 -6.71 5.89
C MET A 117 10.63 -7.18 4.82
N ASN A 118 9.96 -8.27 5.10
CA ASN A 118 8.90 -8.86 4.29
C ASN A 118 7.96 -9.66 5.19
N THR A 119 6.80 -10.03 4.68
CA THR A 119 5.76 -10.72 5.45
C THR A 119 6.24 -12.03 6.09
N GLU A 120 7.14 -12.77 5.44
CA GLU A 120 7.68 -14.03 5.97
C GLU A 120 8.60 -13.78 7.16
N ASN A 121 9.57 -12.85 7.01
CA ASN A 121 10.57 -12.58 8.05
C ASN A 121 10.00 -11.80 9.24
N MET A 122 8.97 -10.98 9.02
CA MET A 122 8.36 -10.16 10.06
C MET A 122 7.24 -10.88 10.81
N ASP A 123 6.84 -12.06 10.35
CA ASP A 123 5.74 -12.87 10.90
C ASP A 123 4.38 -12.14 10.97
N CYS A 124 4.26 -11.02 10.28
CA CYS A 124 3.03 -10.28 10.08
C CYS A 124 3.00 -9.66 8.66
N PRO A 125 1.85 -9.31 8.10
CA PRO A 125 1.77 -8.66 6.80
C PRO A 125 2.62 -7.39 6.75
N VAL A 126 3.40 -7.22 5.68
CA VAL A 126 4.18 -6.01 5.40
C VAL A 126 3.71 -5.43 4.08
N PHE A 127 3.37 -4.16 4.10
CA PHE A 127 2.91 -3.39 2.95
C PHE A 127 3.86 -2.23 2.66
N TYR A 128 3.85 -1.73 1.42
CA TYR A 128 4.77 -0.70 0.97
C TYR A 128 4.08 0.35 0.11
N CYS A 129 4.33 1.63 0.37
CA CYS A 129 4.14 2.72 -0.58
C CYS A 129 5.46 3.03 -1.27
N ILE A 130 5.39 3.57 -2.46
CA ILE A 130 6.55 4.11 -3.15
C ILE A 130 6.77 5.57 -2.76
N GLY A 131 8.02 5.93 -2.44
CA GLY A 131 8.44 7.32 -2.23
C GLY A 131 9.09 7.93 -3.48
N ASN A 132 9.46 9.22 -3.42
CA ASN A 132 10.05 9.90 -4.56
C ASN A 132 11.45 9.37 -4.91
N HIS A 133 12.24 8.98 -3.93
CA HIS A 133 13.58 8.40 -4.11
C HIS A 133 13.56 6.89 -4.44
N ASP A 134 12.39 6.26 -4.38
CA ASP A 134 12.18 4.88 -4.84
C ASP A 134 11.84 4.80 -6.33
N LEU A 135 11.52 5.95 -6.96
CA LEU A 135 11.43 6.10 -8.41
C LEU A 135 12.83 6.20 -8.99
N VAL A 136 13.41 5.08 -9.40
CA VAL A 136 14.80 4.98 -9.83
C VAL A 136 14.93 4.83 -11.35
N LYS A 137 16.16 4.90 -11.87
CA LYS A 137 16.40 4.77 -13.29
C LYS A 137 15.98 3.39 -13.82
N GLY A 138 15.13 3.39 -14.84
CA GLY A 138 14.59 2.19 -15.49
C GLY A 138 13.91 2.57 -16.80
N LYS A 139 13.04 1.73 -17.33
CA LYS A 139 12.15 2.07 -18.44
C LYS A 139 11.13 3.12 -18.02
N TYR A 140 10.74 3.08 -16.74
CA TYR A 140 9.91 4.03 -16.02
C TYR A 140 10.34 4.00 -14.55
N GLY A 141 10.01 5.02 -13.78
CA GLY A 141 10.57 5.23 -12.45
C GLY A 141 10.31 4.11 -11.46
N GLU A 142 9.11 3.54 -11.46
CA GLU A 142 8.70 2.47 -10.54
C GLU A 142 9.08 1.05 -11.00
N GLU A 143 9.73 0.86 -12.16
CA GLU A 143 10.03 -0.48 -12.70
C GLU A 143 10.74 -1.39 -11.69
N LEU A 144 11.75 -0.87 -11.00
CA LEU A 144 12.50 -1.65 -10.01
C LEU A 144 11.65 -1.91 -8.77
N PHE A 145 10.94 -0.91 -8.27
CA PHE A 145 10.03 -1.07 -7.13
C PHE A 145 8.98 -2.14 -7.42
N GLU A 146 8.31 -2.06 -8.56
CA GLU A 146 7.31 -3.04 -8.98
C GLU A 146 7.88 -4.47 -9.11
N ASN A 147 9.14 -4.58 -9.54
CA ASN A 147 9.81 -5.88 -9.65
C ASN A 147 10.06 -6.54 -8.29
N ILE A 148 10.21 -5.75 -7.24
CA ILE A 148 10.58 -6.19 -5.89
C ILE A 148 9.35 -6.24 -4.97
N TYR A 149 8.57 -5.15 -4.93
CA TYR A 149 7.49 -4.92 -3.96
C TYR A 149 6.08 -5.09 -4.54
N GLY A 150 5.92 -5.03 -5.86
CA GLY A 150 4.63 -5.17 -6.53
C GLY A 150 3.97 -3.86 -6.91
N PRO A 151 2.62 -3.87 -7.08
CA PRO A 151 1.88 -2.71 -7.54
C PRO A 151 2.04 -1.51 -6.60
N VAL A 152 2.08 -0.31 -7.18
CA VAL A 152 2.27 0.94 -6.43
C VAL A 152 0.96 1.55 -5.91
N TYR A 153 -0.18 1.00 -6.32
CA TYR A 153 -1.50 1.31 -5.76
C TYR A 153 -2.31 0.03 -5.59
N TYR A 154 -2.90 -0.12 -4.44
CA TYR A 154 -3.70 -1.30 -4.04
C TYR A 154 -4.44 -1.02 -2.74
N SER A 155 -5.30 -1.95 -2.31
CA SER A 155 -6.00 -1.86 -1.03
C SER A 155 -5.95 -3.18 -0.26
N PHE A 156 -6.23 -3.11 1.03
CA PHE A 156 -6.38 -4.27 1.91
C PHE A 156 -7.26 -3.92 3.11
N ASP A 157 -7.82 -4.92 3.77
CA ASP A 157 -8.66 -4.74 4.94
C ASP A 157 -7.99 -5.27 6.20
N ALA A 158 -8.11 -4.55 7.30
CA ALA A 158 -7.79 -5.06 8.63
C ALA A 158 -8.83 -4.56 9.65
N GLY A 159 -9.34 -5.47 10.47
CA GLY A 159 -10.44 -5.17 11.38
C GLY A 159 -11.67 -4.68 10.61
N ARG A 160 -12.08 -3.45 10.89
CA ARG A 160 -13.22 -2.78 10.21
C ARG A 160 -12.78 -1.68 9.26
N VAL A 161 -11.49 -1.54 9.01
CA VAL A 161 -10.91 -0.44 8.24
C VAL A 161 -10.49 -0.94 6.88
N HIS A 162 -10.83 -0.19 5.85
CA HIS A 162 -10.32 -0.36 4.50
C HIS A 162 -9.11 0.56 4.29
N TYR A 163 -7.97 -0.04 4.02
CA TYR A 163 -6.69 0.64 3.83
C TYR A 163 -6.38 0.77 2.35
N ILE A 164 -6.00 1.96 1.95
CA ILE A 164 -5.73 2.32 0.56
C ILE A 164 -4.28 2.78 0.47
N VAL A 165 -3.51 2.19 -0.42
CA VAL A 165 -2.15 2.61 -0.74
C VAL A 165 -2.17 3.32 -2.09
N THR A 166 -1.66 4.54 -2.14
CA THR A 166 -1.53 5.33 -3.36
C THR A 166 -0.08 5.79 -3.56
N PRO A 167 0.40 5.90 -4.81
CA PRO A 167 1.77 6.32 -5.07
C PRO A 167 1.92 7.85 -5.01
N MET A 168 3.15 8.32 -4.90
CA MET A 168 3.49 9.72 -5.16
C MET A 168 3.19 10.09 -6.62
N ALA A 169 2.87 11.37 -6.84
CA ALA A 169 2.62 11.88 -8.19
C ALA A 169 3.88 11.97 -9.08
N GLY A 170 5.06 11.86 -8.50
CA GLY A 170 6.35 11.92 -9.20
C GLY A 170 7.51 11.76 -8.22
N GLY A 171 8.74 11.79 -8.72
CA GLY A 171 9.96 11.67 -7.92
C GLY A 171 11.21 11.84 -8.77
N ASP A 172 12.30 11.19 -8.39
CA ASP A 172 13.62 11.36 -9.05
C ASP A 172 13.60 10.94 -10.53
N HIS A 173 12.74 9.98 -10.87
CA HIS A 173 12.47 9.58 -12.26
C HIS A 173 10.97 9.58 -12.53
N ALA A 174 10.61 9.86 -13.78
CA ALA A 174 9.22 9.92 -14.20
C ALA A 174 8.54 8.55 -14.04
N PRO A 175 7.37 8.48 -13.38
CA PRO A 175 6.59 7.26 -13.28
C PRO A 175 5.97 6.88 -14.62
N GLY A 176 5.64 5.59 -14.78
CA GLY A 176 4.86 5.07 -15.88
C GLY A 176 3.35 5.11 -15.64
N TYR A 177 2.91 5.42 -14.43
CA TYR A 177 1.50 5.66 -14.09
C TYR A 177 1.18 7.16 -14.16
N THR A 178 -0.08 7.47 -14.39
CA THR A 178 -0.63 8.83 -14.35
C THR A 178 -1.55 9.00 -13.15
N ARG A 179 -1.88 10.24 -12.78
CA ARG A 179 -2.92 10.51 -11.78
C ARG A 179 -4.27 9.94 -12.19
N GLU A 180 -4.53 9.91 -13.51
CA GLU A 180 -5.78 9.36 -14.04
C GLU A 180 -5.87 7.85 -13.79
N ASP A 181 -4.77 7.11 -13.98
CA ASP A 181 -4.75 5.67 -13.71
C ASP A 181 -5.09 5.37 -12.25
N VAL A 182 -4.45 6.10 -11.33
CA VAL A 182 -4.71 5.97 -9.89
C VAL A 182 -6.14 6.39 -9.53
N TYR A 183 -6.64 7.50 -10.14
CA TYR A 183 -8.00 7.97 -9.93
C TYR A 183 -9.05 6.95 -10.37
N LEU A 184 -8.90 6.38 -11.56
CA LEU A 184 -9.83 5.40 -12.09
C LEU A 184 -9.83 4.11 -11.26
N TRP A 185 -8.66 3.65 -10.84
CA TRP A 185 -8.54 2.53 -9.93
C TRP A 185 -9.21 2.83 -8.58
N LEU A 186 -8.88 3.94 -7.93
CA LEU A 186 -9.41 4.35 -6.63
C LEU A 186 -10.94 4.49 -6.66
N LYS A 187 -11.48 5.07 -7.72
CA LYS A 187 -12.93 5.17 -7.94
C LYS A 187 -13.59 3.80 -8.00
N ASN A 188 -12.96 2.85 -8.69
CA ASN A 188 -13.48 1.49 -8.80
C ASN A 188 -13.34 0.73 -7.49
N ASP A 189 -12.25 0.90 -6.76
CA ASP A 189 -12.02 0.27 -5.46
C ASP A 189 -13.06 0.73 -4.44
N LEU A 190 -13.23 2.03 -4.28
CA LEU A 190 -14.22 2.64 -3.38
C LEU A 190 -15.68 2.27 -3.69
N ALA A 191 -15.99 1.95 -4.95
CA ALA A 191 -17.32 1.48 -5.33
C ALA A 191 -17.68 0.10 -4.74
N HIS A 192 -16.67 -0.69 -4.31
CA HIS A 192 -16.84 -1.99 -3.66
C HIS A 192 -16.73 -1.90 -2.13
N VAL A 193 -16.36 -0.74 -1.59
CA VAL A 193 -16.32 -0.52 -0.14
C VAL A 193 -17.74 -0.26 0.38
N LYS A 194 -18.15 -1.00 1.42
CA LYS A 194 -19.48 -0.82 2.01
C LYS A 194 -19.63 0.60 2.57
N PRO A 195 -20.77 1.27 2.33
CA PRO A 195 -21.02 2.59 2.88
C PRO A 195 -20.81 2.64 4.39
N GLY A 196 -20.10 3.68 4.86
CA GLY A 196 -19.79 3.87 6.28
C GLY A 196 -18.56 3.11 6.79
N THR A 197 -17.95 2.25 5.99
CA THR A 197 -16.66 1.65 6.33
C THR A 197 -15.62 2.76 6.52
N PRO A 198 -14.90 2.80 7.66
CA PRO A 198 -13.78 3.73 7.82
C PRO A 198 -12.69 3.42 6.78
N ILE A 199 -12.17 4.44 6.11
CA ILE A 199 -11.01 4.30 5.23
C ILE A 199 -9.81 5.04 5.81
N MET A 200 -8.60 4.51 5.54
CA MET A 200 -7.33 5.17 5.79
C MET A 200 -6.47 5.10 4.54
N VAL A 201 -5.77 6.18 4.24
CA VAL A 201 -4.88 6.26 3.08
C VAL A 201 -3.44 6.30 3.54
N PHE A 202 -2.61 5.49 2.89
CA PHE A 202 -1.16 5.53 2.95
C PHE A 202 -0.62 6.09 1.63
N ASN A 203 0.22 7.09 1.74
CA ASN A 203 0.96 7.68 0.64
C ASN A 203 2.32 8.10 1.16
N HIS A 204 3.25 8.46 0.31
CA HIS A 204 4.51 9.00 0.79
C HIS A 204 4.40 10.47 1.19
N ASP A 205 3.47 11.22 0.61
CA ASP A 205 3.25 12.65 0.90
C ASP A 205 1.77 12.98 1.12
N LEU A 206 1.50 14.16 1.65
CA LEU A 206 0.17 14.73 1.71
C LEU A 206 -0.17 15.40 0.37
N LEU A 207 -1.27 14.99 -0.27
CA LEU A 207 -1.61 15.39 -1.64
C LEU A 207 -1.76 16.91 -1.83
N THR A 208 -2.41 17.60 -0.90
CA THR A 208 -2.57 19.05 -0.97
C THR A 208 -2.79 19.64 0.42
N TYR A 209 -2.36 20.91 0.59
CA TYR A 209 -2.58 21.67 1.81
C TYR A 209 -3.96 22.32 1.87
N ASP A 210 -4.51 22.73 0.71
CA ASP A 210 -5.72 23.54 0.63
C ASP A 210 -6.97 22.73 0.34
N ASP A 211 -6.88 21.73 -0.56
CA ASP A 211 -7.94 20.80 -0.90
C ASP A 211 -7.68 19.43 -0.28
N ALA A 212 -7.28 19.40 0.98
CA ALA A 212 -6.90 18.19 1.66
C ALA A 212 -7.95 17.09 1.47
N PHE A 213 -7.44 15.90 1.11
CA PHE A 213 -8.24 14.69 0.93
C PHE A 213 -9.17 14.67 -0.30
N VAL A 214 -8.92 15.54 -1.28
CA VAL A 214 -9.53 15.44 -2.62
C VAL A 214 -8.50 14.89 -3.61
N PHE A 215 -8.73 13.67 -4.07
CA PHE A 215 -7.90 13.05 -5.12
C PHE A 215 -8.38 13.52 -6.49
N LYS A 216 -7.49 14.08 -7.31
CA LYS A 216 -7.82 14.63 -8.63
C LYS A 216 -7.14 13.79 -9.73
N GLY A 217 -7.93 13.33 -10.68
CA GLY A 217 -7.44 12.75 -11.93
C GLY A 217 -7.02 13.85 -12.93
N ASP A 218 -6.29 13.46 -13.96
CA ASP A 218 -5.78 14.39 -14.98
C ASP A 218 -6.87 14.88 -15.95
N ASN A 219 -7.97 14.13 -16.09
CA ASN A 219 -9.09 14.44 -16.98
C ASN A 219 -10.25 15.20 -16.30
N GLY A 220 -9.99 15.83 -15.14
CA GLY A 220 -10.95 16.66 -14.42
C GLY A 220 -11.87 15.88 -13.47
N GLY A 221 -11.70 14.57 -13.34
CA GLY A 221 -12.37 13.77 -12.31
C GLY A 221 -11.78 14.05 -10.92
N SER A 222 -12.59 13.93 -9.87
CA SER A 222 -12.13 14.05 -8.50
C SER A 222 -12.91 13.14 -7.55
N ILE A 223 -12.27 12.76 -6.46
CA ILE A 223 -12.87 12.02 -5.35
C ILE A 223 -12.59 12.79 -4.07
N ASN A 224 -13.65 13.21 -3.38
CA ASN A 224 -13.53 13.75 -2.04
C ASN A 224 -13.56 12.59 -1.03
N LEU A 225 -12.41 12.23 -0.50
CA LEU A 225 -12.27 11.10 0.42
C LEU A 225 -13.02 11.29 1.74
N ASN A 226 -13.32 12.54 2.13
CA ASN A 226 -14.14 12.81 3.31
C ASN A 226 -15.56 12.25 3.13
N GLU A 227 -16.09 12.18 1.92
CA GLU A 227 -17.41 11.58 1.61
C GLU A 227 -17.40 10.05 1.71
N HIS A 228 -16.20 9.45 1.74
CA HIS A 228 -15.97 8.02 1.92
C HIS A 228 -15.53 7.64 3.34
N ASN A 229 -15.87 8.45 4.35
CA ASN A 229 -15.54 8.19 5.76
C ASN A 229 -14.04 8.07 6.04
N LEU A 230 -13.22 8.91 5.43
CA LEU A 230 -11.78 9.00 5.70
C LEU A 230 -11.52 9.31 7.17
N LYS A 231 -10.61 8.55 7.80
CA LYS A 231 -10.19 8.74 9.19
C LYS A 231 -8.76 9.23 9.31
N ALA A 232 -7.88 8.79 8.43
CA ALA A 232 -6.52 9.29 8.43
C ALA A 232 -5.89 9.23 7.03
N TRP A 233 -4.95 10.15 6.81
CA TRP A 233 -3.99 10.15 5.74
C TRP A 233 -2.59 10.08 6.36
N VAL A 234 -1.91 8.96 6.18
CA VAL A 234 -0.63 8.65 6.82
C VAL A 234 0.48 8.73 5.79
N TYR A 235 1.53 9.46 6.09
CA TYR A 235 2.60 9.76 5.13
C TYR A 235 3.98 9.92 5.79
N GLY A 236 5.03 10.01 4.99
CA GLY A 236 6.43 10.28 5.36
C GLY A 236 6.92 11.60 4.75
N HIS A 237 8.05 11.55 4.02
CA HIS A 237 8.62 12.57 3.16
C HIS A 237 9.17 13.81 3.87
N TRP A 238 8.56 14.28 4.92
CA TRP A 238 8.93 15.54 5.57
C TRP A 238 10.02 15.40 6.63
N HIS A 239 10.42 14.16 6.96
CA HIS A 239 11.43 13.83 7.97
C HIS A 239 11.17 14.48 9.35
N ILE A 240 9.90 14.64 9.69
CA ILE A 240 9.46 15.18 10.99
C ILE A 240 8.31 14.36 11.56
N ASN A 241 8.23 14.33 12.88
CA ASN A 241 7.02 13.84 13.54
C ASN A 241 5.95 14.93 13.49
N TYR A 242 4.91 14.69 12.72
CA TYR A 242 3.84 15.65 12.52
C TYR A 242 2.49 14.96 12.61
N MET A 243 1.55 15.60 13.26
CA MET A 243 0.17 15.16 13.29
C MET A 243 -0.75 16.39 13.30
N LYS A 244 -1.72 16.38 12.40
CA LYS A 244 -2.76 17.42 12.32
C LYS A 244 -4.13 16.78 12.27
N LYS A 245 -5.11 17.44 12.87
CA LYS A 245 -6.52 17.09 12.73
C LYS A 245 -7.22 18.14 11.88
N GLN A 246 -7.90 17.71 10.81
CA GLN A 246 -8.69 18.54 9.91
C GLN A 246 -10.11 17.97 9.83
N GLY A 247 -11.08 18.63 10.47
CA GLY A 247 -12.39 18.03 10.68
C GLY A 247 -12.29 16.74 11.52
N ASP A 248 -12.71 15.62 10.95
CA ASP A 248 -12.62 14.30 11.60
C ASP A 248 -11.46 13.46 11.09
N VAL A 249 -10.60 14.01 10.24
CA VAL A 249 -9.46 13.30 9.62
C VAL A 249 -8.16 13.70 10.30
N TYR A 250 -7.30 12.72 10.55
CA TYR A 250 -5.93 12.90 11.01
C TYR A 250 -4.95 12.78 9.83
N SER A 251 -3.94 13.63 9.83
CA SER A 251 -2.80 13.54 8.90
C SER A 251 -1.48 13.76 9.62
#